data_a4043fb0ea1bf37a65b8d5e2e91b727f
#
_entry.id   a4043fb0ea1bf37a65b8d5e2e91b727f
#
_cell.length_a   1.000
_cell.length_b   1.000
_cell.length_c   1.000
_cell.angle_alpha   90.00
_cell.angle_beta   90.00
_cell.angle_gamma   90.00
#
_symmetry.space_group_name_H-M   'P 1'
#
loop_
_entity.id
_entity.type
_entity.pdbx_description
1 polymer ?
#
loop_
_entity_poly.entity_id
_entity_poly.type
_entity_poly.pdbx_seq_one_letter_code
_entity_poly.pdbx_strand_id
1 'polypeptide(L)'
;LEAAKDVVKFYARNDHLEFSIPYEYFGISHAYIPDFLVRLSNDMTLVVEVKEQEDEQDRAKHQAAQRWVSAVNRWGKLGRWDFHVCRNPQTLGGELKTLVQEAA
;
A
#
# COMPACT_ATOMS: atom_id res chain seq x y z
N LEU A 1 -12.49 7.19 -2.00
CA LEU A 1 -12.11 7.38 -0.59
C LEU A 1 -12.94 8.42 0.14
N GLU A 2 -14.06 8.79 -0.45
CA GLU A 2 -14.98 9.75 0.18
C GLU A 2 -15.43 9.30 1.58
N ALA A 3 -15.67 7.99 1.74
CA ALA A 3 -16.13 7.44 3.03
C ALA A 3 -15.08 7.49 4.13
N ALA A 4 -13.81 7.78 3.80
CA ALA A 4 -12.72 7.81 4.75
C ALA A 4 -12.04 9.18 4.85
N LYS A 5 -12.70 10.24 4.41
CA LYS A 5 -12.07 11.57 4.36
C LYS A 5 -11.68 12.13 5.73
N ASP A 6 -12.24 11.58 6.82
CA ASP A 6 -11.86 11.94 8.18
C ASP A 6 -10.59 11.23 8.66
N VAL A 7 -10.13 10.19 7.97
CA VAL A 7 -8.89 9.45 8.30
C VAL A 7 -7.82 9.55 7.22
N VAL A 8 -8.17 10.06 6.05
CA VAL A 8 -7.24 10.21 4.93
C VAL A 8 -6.87 11.68 4.78
N LYS A 9 -5.59 12.02 4.98
CA LYS A 9 -5.08 13.36 4.72
C LYS A 9 -4.92 13.65 3.24
N PHE A 10 -4.47 12.63 2.50
CA PHE A 10 -4.09 12.80 1.12
C PHE A 10 -4.00 11.42 0.47
N TYR A 11 -4.43 11.31 -0.78
CA TYR A 11 -4.14 10.12 -1.56
C TYR A 11 -3.82 10.51 -2.99
N ALA A 12 -3.05 9.65 -3.68
CA ALA A 12 -2.70 9.86 -5.06
C ALA A 12 -2.68 8.52 -5.79
N ARG A 13 -3.20 8.53 -7.01
CA ARG A 13 -3.05 7.39 -7.91
C ARG A 13 -1.61 7.33 -8.38
N ASN A 14 -1.07 6.13 -8.43
CA ASN A 14 0.35 5.96 -8.70
C ASN A 14 0.72 6.10 -10.18
N ASP A 15 -0.26 6.14 -11.08
CA ASP A 15 0.00 6.32 -12.51
C ASP A 15 0.76 7.62 -12.82
N HIS A 16 0.71 8.61 -11.92
CA HIS A 16 1.43 9.88 -12.08
C HIS A 16 2.68 9.99 -11.21
N LEU A 17 2.86 9.09 -10.24
CA LEU A 17 3.95 9.19 -9.26
C LEU A 17 5.17 8.35 -9.64
N GLU A 18 5.01 7.44 -10.58
CA GLU A 18 6.07 6.53 -11.03
C GLU A 18 6.69 5.71 -9.90
N PHE A 19 5.96 5.54 -8.79
CA PHE A 19 6.44 4.75 -7.66
C PHE A 19 6.38 3.26 -8.02
N SER A 20 7.50 2.56 -7.89
CA SER A 20 7.55 1.13 -8.17
C SER A 20 8.40 0.41 -7.15
N ILE A 21 8.11 -0.87 -6.97
CA ILE A 21 8.83 -1.75 -6.06
C ILE A 21 9.42 -2.89 -6.89
N PRO A 22 10.75 -3.08 -6.87
CA PRO A 22 11.35 -4.19 -7.63
C PRO A 22 11.00 -5.54 -6.99
N TYR A 23 10.76 -6.53 -7.84
CA TYR A 23 10.57 -7.91 -7.39
C TYR A 23 11.08 -8.87 -8.45
N GLU A 24 11.32 -10.12 -8.04
CA GLU A 24 11.68 -11.18 -8.96
C GLU A 24 10.58 -12.22 -9.04
N TYR A 25 10.36 -12.74 -10.26
CA TYR A 25 9.41 -13.81 -10.49
C TYR A 25 10.01 -14.75 -11.53
N PHE A 26 10.21 -16.00 -11.13
CA PHE A 26 10.91 -17.01 -11.95
C PHE A 26 12.28 -16.51 -12.43
N GLY A 27 13.03 -15.84 -11.54
CA GLY A 27 14.36 -15.35 -11.84
C GLY A 27 14.43 -14.13 -12.75
N ILE A 28 13.27 -13.55 -13.12
CA ILE A 28 13.20 -12.37 -13.97
C ILE A 28 12.81 -11.17 -13.12
N SER A 29 13.57 -10.07 -13.28
CA SER A 29 13.30 -8.83 -12.56
C SER A 29 12.11 -8.10 -13.17
N HIS A 30 11.21 -7.64 -12.28
CA HIS A 30 10.02 -6.88 -12.65
C HIS A 30 9.89 -5.65 -11.77
N ALA A 31 9.04 -4.73 -12.19
CA ALA A 31 8.63 -3.60 -11.36
C ALA A 31 7.15 -3.75 -11.01
N TYR A 32 6.84 -3.70 -9.70
CA TYR A 32 5.46 -3.69 -9.22
C TYR A 32 5.02 -2.25 -9.01
N ILE A 33 3.94 -1.86 -9.65
CA ILE A 33 3.37 -0.51 -9.56
C ILE A 33 2.05 -0.61 -8.80
N PRO A 34 2.04 -0.33 -7.48
CA PRO A 34 0.80 -0.35 -6.70
C PRO A 34 -0.19 0.71 -7.19
N ASP A 35 -1.48 0.52 -6.86
CA ASP A 35 -2.53 1.40 -7.36
C ASP A 35 -2.49 2.80 -6.75
N PHE A 36 -2.28 2.90 -5.43
CA PHE A 36 -2.39 4.17 -4.71
C PHE A 36 -1.34 4.31 -3.62
N LEU A 37 -1.02 5.57 -3.33
CA LEU A 37 -0.35 5.96 -2.08
C LEU A 37 -1.34 6.80 -1.27
N VAL A 38 -1.47 6.49 0.01
CA VAL A 38 -2.43 7.14 0.90
C VAL A 38 -1.71 7.61 2.16
N ARG A 39 -1.85 8.90 2.50
CA ARG A 39 -1.38 9.43 3.76
C ARG A 39 -2.56 9.48 4.72
N LEU A 40 -2.44 8.78 5.84
CA LEU A 40 -3.49 8.70 6.84
C LEU A 40 -3.38 9.82 7.88
N SER A 41 -4.44 10.04 8.64
CA SER A 41 -4.48 11.14 9.64
C SER A 41 -3.46 10.97 10.75
N ASN A 42 -2.95 9.75 10.98
CA ASN A 42 -1.89 9.48 11.95
C ASN A 42 -0.48 9.59 11.33
N ASP A 43 -0.37 10.18 10.15
CA ASP A 43 0.85 10.39 9.39
C ASP A 43 1.51 9.11 8.85
N MET A 44 0.82 7.97 8.93
CA MET A 44 1.27 6.76 8.28
C MET A 44 1.03 6.85 6.77
N THR A 45 2.01 6.42 5.98
CA THR A 45 1.85 6.30 4.53
C THR A 45 1.51 4.85 4.20
N LEU A 46 0.47 4.66 3.40
CA LEU A 46 -0.03 3.35 3.07
C LEU A 46 0.09 3.13 1.56
N VAL A 47 0.72 2.02 1.19
CA VAL A 47 0.75 1.54 -0.20
C VAL A 47 -0.47 0.65 -0.36
N VAL A 48 -1.37 1.00 -1.28
CA VAL A 48 -2.65 0.30 -1.43
C VAL A 48 -2.77 -0.35 -2.78
N GLU A 49 -3.14 -1.62 -2.78
CA GLU A 49 -3.48 -2.38 -3.96
C GLU A 49 -4.93 -2.84 -3.86
N VAL A 50 -5.69 -2.66 -4.92
CA VAL A 50 -7.06 -3.20 -5.00
C VAL A 50 -7.03 -4.44 -5.89
N LYS A 51 -7.32 -5.61 -5.31
CA LYS A 51 -7.22 -6.88 -6.03
C LYS A 51 -8.18 -7.89 -5.43
N GLU A 52 -9.20 -8.27 -6.20
CA GLU A 52 -10.20 -9.22 -5.71
C GLU A 52 -9.63 -10.64 -5.56
N GLN A 53 -8.81 -11.07 -6.51
CA GLN A 53 -8.20 -12.40 -6.51
C GLN A 53 -6.72 -12.28 -6.82
N GLU A 54 -5.90 -13.08 -6.12
CA GLU A 54 -4.46 -13.11 -6.32
C GLU A 54 -4.05 -14.36 -7.07
N ASP A 55 -3.15 -14.20 -8.05
CA ASP A 55 -2.40 -15.31 -8.62
C ASP A 55 -1.02 -15.40 -7.96
N GLU A 56 -0.18 -16.32 -8.43
CA GLU A 56 1.18 -16.48 -7.85
C GLU A 56 2.05 -15.25 -8.05
N GLN A 57 1.93 -14.59 -9.20
CA GLN A 57 2.71 -13.39 -9.47
C GLN A 57 2.26 -12.24 -8.56
N ASP A 58 0.96 -12.11 -8.30
CA ASP A 58 0.45 -11.11 -7.36
C ASP A 58 1.01 -11.35 -5.96
N ARG A 59 1.09 -12.62 -5.53
CA ARG A 59 1.69 -12.94 -4.23
C ARG A 59 3.16 -12.54 -4.17
N ALA A 60 3.91 -12.74 -5.25
CA ALA A 60 5.31 -12.32 -5.31
C ALA A 60 5.43 -10.80 -5.20
N LYS A 61 4.56 -10.05 -5.89
CA LYS A 61 4.50 -8.59 -5.77
C LYS A 61 4.22 -8.14 -4.34
N HIS A 62 3.24 -8.78 -3.69
CA HIS A 62 2.82 -8.39 -2.34
C HIS A 62 3.90 -8.72 -1.31
N GLN A 63 4.60 -9.84 -1.46
CA GLN A 63 5.73 -10.17 -0.59
C GLN A 63 6.86 -9.15 -0.74
N ALA A 64 7.15 -8.74 -1.97
CA ALA A 64 8.16 -7.71 -2.23
C ALA A 64 7.75 -6.38 -1.60
N ALA A 65 6.47 -6.02 -1.67
CA ALA A 65 5.95 -4.80 -1.05
C ALA A 65 6.12 -4.85 0.47
N GLN A 66 5.83 -6.00 1.11
CA GLN A 66 6.02 -6.16 2.54
C GLN A 66 7.50 -5.99 2.94
N ARG A 67 8.41 -6.58 2.18
CA ARG A 67 9.85 -6.43 2.43
C ARG A 67 10.29 -4.99 2.25
N TRP A 68 9.78 -4.33 1.22
CA TRP A 68 10.12 -2.93 0.95
C TRP A 68 9.66 -2.02 2.10
N VAL A 69 8.43 -2.20 2.55
CA VAL A 69 7.85 -1.42 3.66
C VAL A 69 8.65 -1.66 4.95
N SER A 70 9.01 -2.91 5.22
CA SER A 70 9.83 -3.23 6.39
C SER A 70 11.18 -2.53 6.35
N ALA A 71 11.81 -2.48 5.17
CA ALA A 71 13.11 -1.83 5.01
C ALA A 71 12.99 -0.31 5.22
N VAL A 72 11.94 0.30 4.67
CA VAL A 72 11.69 1.74 4.83
C VAL A 72 11.46 2.09 6.30
N ASN A 73 10.68 1.28 7.00
CA ASN A 73 10.41 1.50 8.43
C ASN A 73 11.66 1.34 9.27
N ARG A 74 12.51 0.37 8.93
CA ARG A 74 13.78 0.17 9.63
C ARG A 74 14.73 1.35 9.42
N TRP A 75 14.75 1.90 8.20
CA TRP A 75 15.56 3.08 7.89
C TRP A 75 15.10 4.30 8.68
N GLY A 76 13.79 4.47 8.84
CA GLY A 76 13.20 5.47 9.74
C GLY A 76 13.20 6.91 9.27
N LYS A 77 13.66 7.20 8.05
CA LYS A 77 13.80 8.58 7.56
C LYS A 77 12.61 9.06 6.75
N LEU A 78 11.70 8.15 6.38
CA LEU A 78 10.52 8.48 5.57
C LEU A 78 9.21 8.39 6.36
N GLY A 79 9.28 8.23 7.69
CA GLY A 79 8.12 8.02 8.54
C GLY A 79 7.66 6.56 8.50
N ARG A 80 6.45 6.32 9.01
CA ARG A 80 5.88 4.97 9.04
C ARG A 80 5.15 4.68 7.74
N TRP A 81 5.38 3.48 7.23
CA TRP A 81 4.76 2.97 6.02
C TRP A 81 4.14 1.61 6.29
N ASP A 82 3.10 1.28 5.55
CA ASP A 82 2.53 -0.06 5.55
C ASP A 82 2.01 -0.38 4.16
N PHE A 83 1.67 -1.65 3.94
CA PHE A 83 1.12 -2.13 2.68
C PHE A 83 -0.21 -2.80 2.95
N HIS A 84 -1.21 -2.49 2.15
CA HIS A 84 -2.56 -3.01 2.32
C HIS A 84 -3.15 -3.46 0.98
N VAL A 85 -3.66 -4.69 0.94
CA VAL A 85 -4.40 -5.20 -0.20
C VAL A 85 -5.88 -5.14 0.13
N CYS A 86 -6.63 -4.39 -0.66
CA CYS A 86 -8.08 -4.29 -0.52
C CYS A 86 -8.75 -5.25 -1.49
N ARG A 87 -9.55 -6.18 -0.96
CA ARG A 87 -10.24 -7.17 -1.78
C ARG A 87 -11.53 -6.64 -2.39
N ASN A 88 -12.10 -5.61 -1.79
CA ASN A 88 -13.36 -5.01 -2.23
C ASN A 88 -13.26 -3.50 -2.13
N PRO A 89 -13.26 -2.77 -3.27
CA PRO A 89 -13.15 -1.31 -3.23
C PRO A 89 -14.20 -0.63 -2.38
N GLN A 90 -15.39 -1.24 -2.25
CA GLN A 90 -16.49 -0.66 -1.49
C GLN A 90 -16.21 -0.65 0.02
N THR A 91 -15.32 -1.52 0.52
CA THR A 91 -14.99 -1.59 1.94
C THR A 91 -13.70 -0.84 2.29
N LEU A 92 -13.03 -0.24 1.31
CA LEU A 92 -11.72 0.37 1.52
C LEU A 92 -11.75 1.45 2.61
N GLY A 93 -12.76 2.32 2.59
CA GLY A 93 -12.88 3.37 3.60
C GLY A 93 -12.91 2.83 5.03
N GLY A 94 -13.70 1.78 5.27
CA GLY A 94 -13.77 1.14 6.58
C GLY A 94 -12.46 0.46 6.97
N GLU A 95 -11.77 -0.16 6.01
CA GLU A 95 -10.48 -0.79 6.26
C GLU A 95 -9.44 0.26 6.67
N LEU A 96 -9.42 1.43 6.03
CA LEU A 96 -8.50 2.50 6.37
C LEU A 96 -8.75 3.04 7.78
N LYS A 97 -10.02 3.18 8.17
CA LYS A 97 -10.37 3.59 9.54
C LYS A 97 -9.86 2.59 10.57
N THR A 98 -10.01 1.30 10.29
CA THR A 98 -9.52 0.25 11.18
C THR A 98 -8.00 0.32 11.33
N LEU A 99 -7.28 0.54 10.24
CA LEU A 99 -5.82 0.65 10.26
C LEU A 99 -5.36 1.83 11.11
N VAL A 100 -6.04 2.97 11.03
CA VAL A 100 -5.71 4.14 11.85
C VAL A 100 -5.93 3.82 13.34
N GLN A 101 -7.04 3.17 13.68
CA GLN A 101 -7.36 2.81 15.06
C GLN A 101 -6.36 1.82 15.63
N GLU A 102 -5.95 0.82 14.85
CA GLU A 102 -4.97 -0.18 15.29
C GLU A 102 -3.58 0.43 15.49
N ALA A 103 -3.23 1.43 14.68
CA ALA A 103 -1.93 2.10 14.76
C ALA A 103 -1.86 3.11 15.91
N ALA A 104 -3.00 3.54 16.40
CA ALA A 104 -3.05 4.46 17.53
C ALA A 104 -2.80 3.72 18.84
#